data_22da98054aa6bfd5669b465a3c7e56ff
#
_entry.id   22da98054aa6bfd5669b465a3c7e56ff
#
_cell.length_a   1.000
_cell.length_b   1.000
_cell.length_c   1.000
_cell.angle_alpha   90.00
_cell.angle_beta   90.00
_cell.angle_gamma   90.00
#
_symmetry.space_group_name_H-M   'P 1'
#
loop_
_entity.id
_entity.type
_entity.pdbx_description
1 polymer ?
#
loop_
_entity_poly.entity_id
_entity_poly.type
_entity_poly.pdbx_seq_one_letter_code
_entity_poly.pdbx_strand_id
1 'polypeptide(L)'
;QGKSVGLNAILVSLLYSKHPSQLKFVLVDPKKVELSIYRAIEKHFLAKLPGEEDAIITDTRKVIHTLNAMCIEMDNRYDLLKEAGCRNIKEYNEKFIARKLNPEKGHQFLPFIVLVVDEFADLIMTAGKEVEMPIARLAQLARAIGIHLIIATQRPSVNIITGTIKANFPARIAFKVSSKIDSRTILDAGGAEQLI
;
A
#
# COMPACT_ATOMS: atom_id res chain seq x y z
N GLN A 1 6.24 1.90 -20.14
CA GLN A 1 6.06 0.48 -20.48
C GLN A 1 6.63 -0.38 -19.34
N GLY A 2 6.01 -1.55 -19.06
CA GLY A 2 6.53 -2.49 -18.07
C GLY A 2 5.96 -2.36 -16.65
N LYS A 3 5.17 -1.31 -16.33
CA LYS A 3 4.58 -1.11 -14.99
C LYS A 3 3.78 -2.33 -14.52
N SER A 4 2.86 -2.82 -15.33
CA SER A 4 1.99 -3.95 -14.98
C SER A 4 2.78 -5.23 -14.73
N VAL A 5 3.78 -5.51 -15.57
CA VAL A 5 4.67 -6.68 -15.40
C VAL A 5 5.48 -6.55 -14.11
N GLY A 6 6.06 -5.38 -13.87
CA GLY A 6 6.84 -5.11 -12.65
C GLY A 6 6.01 -5.19 -11.39
N LEU A 7 4.79 -4.63 -11.40
CA LEU A 7 3.87 -4.70 -10.27
C LEU A 7 3.48 -6.16 -9.97
N ASN A 8 3.12 -6.93 -11.00
CA ASN A 8 2.79 -8.35 -10.85
C ASN A 8 3.99 -9.16 -10.33
N ALA A 9 5.20 -8.88 -10.79
CA ALA A 9 6.41 -9.54 -10.29
C ALA A 9 6.59 -9.31 -8.79
N ILE A 10 6.38 -8.09 -8.30
CA ILE A 10 6.47 -7.77 -6.87
C ILE A 10 5.38 -8.53 -6.09
N LEU A 11 4.13 -8.46 -6.53
CA LEU A 11 3.02 -9.11 -5.83
C LEU A 11 3.18 -10.64 -5.78
N VAL A 12 3.54 -11.26 -6.90
CA VAL A 12 3.75 -12.71 -6.97
C VAL A 12 4.95 -13.11 -6.08
N SER A 13 6.02 -12.35 -6.06
CA SER A 13 7.17 -12.62 -5.18
C SER A 13 6.76 -12.62 -3.71
N LEU A 14 5.92 -11.67 -3.30
CA LEU A 14 5.38 -11.61 -1.93
C LEU A 14 4.48 -12.81 -1.62
N LEU A 15 3.62 -13.20 -2.55
CA LEU A 15 2.73 -14.38 -2.40
C LEU A 15 3.52 -15.68 -2.22
N TYR A 16 4.63 -15.85 -2.95
CA TYR A 16 5.49 -17.01 -2.80
C TYR A 16 6.32 -17.02 -1.51
N SER A 17 6.61 -15.84 -0.95
CA SER A 17 7.52 -15.70 0.18
C SER A 17 6.83 -15.65 1.55
N LYS A 18 5.52 -15.41 1.62
CA LYS A 18 4.78 -15.19 2.86
C LYS A 18 3.50 -16.00 2.93
N HIS A 19 3.22 -16.51 4.14
CA HIS A 19 1.97 -17.18 4.43
C HIS A 19 0.81 -16.15 4.58
N PRO A 20 -0.44 -16.50 4.24
CA PRO A 20 -1.59 -15.60 4.38
C PRO A 20 -1.84 -15.06 5.79
N SER A 21 -1.40 -15.79 6.82
CA SER A 21 -1.46 -15.31 8.20
C SER A 21 -0.48 -14.19 8.51
N GLN A 22 0.55 -14.01 7.67
CA GLN A 22 1.63 -13.03 7.86
C GLN A 22 1.49 -11.80 6.98
N LEU A 23 0.72 -11.90 5.88
CA LEU A 23 0.62 -10.87 4.85
C LEU A 23 -0.80 -10.77 4.32
N LYS A 24 -1.31 -9.54 4.27
CA LYS A 24 -2.58 -9.19 3.63
C LYS A 24 -2.37 -8.06 2.63
N PHE A 25 -3.12 -8.10 1.54
CA PHE A 25 -3.17 -7.03 0.56
C PHE A 25 -4.48 -6.27 0.63
N VAL A 26 -4.39 -4.96 0.43
CA VAL A 26 -5.53 -4.10 0.10
C VAL A 26 -5.30 -3.62 -1.32
N LEU A 27 -6.15 -4.05 -2.26
CA LEU A 27 -5.98 -3.80 -3.69
C LEU A 27 -6.95 -2.73 -4.16
N VAL A 28 -6.42 -1.68 -4.77
CA VAL A 28 -7.18 -0.58 -5.37
C VAL A 28 -6.87 -0.51 -6.86
N ASP A 29 -7.90 -0.78 -7.67
CA ASP A 29 -7.82 -0.79 -9.13
C ASP A 29 -8.97 0.01 -9.74
N PRO A 30 -8.81 1.34 -9.93
CA PRO A 30 -9.87 2.20 -10.48
C PRO A 30 -10.32 1.79 -11.88
N LYS A 31 -9.44 1.19 -12.66
CA LYS A 31 -9.71 0.75 -14.06
C LYS A 31 -10.32 -0.63 -14.17
N LYS A 32 -10.35 -1.42 -13.10
CA LYS A 32 -10.91 -2.79 -13.04
C LYS A 32 -10.22 -3.79 -13.99
N VAL A 33 -8.96 -3.64 -14.27
CA VAL A 33 -8.23 -4.45 -15.27
C VAL A 33 -7.08 -5.22 -14.65
N GLU A 34 -6.11 -4.51 -14.14
CA GLU A 34 -4.79 -5.07 -13.81
C GLU A 34 -4.80 -6.01 -12.59
N LEU A 35 -5.56 -5.68 -11.56
CA LEU A 35 -5.57 -6.44 -10.30
C LEU A 35 -6.69 -7.47 -10.21
N SER A 36 -7.55 -7.57 -11.20
CA SER A 36 -8.72 -8.48 -11.19
C SER A 36 -8.35 -9.95 -11.04
N ILE A 37 -7.19 -10.36 -11.54
CA ILE A 37 -6.67 -11.73 -11.42
C ILE A 37 -6.49 -12.16 -9.96
N TYR A 38 -6.20 -11.22 -9.06
CA TYR A 38 -5.99 -11.49 -7.64
C TYR A 38 -7.26 -11.83 -6.87
N ARG A 39 -8.44 -11.76 -7.47
CA ARG A 39 -9.68 -12.30 -6.88
C ARG A 39 -9.57 -13.76 -6.51
N ALA A 40 -8.75 -14.51 -7.22
CA ALA A 40 -8.51 -15.94 -6.95
C ALA A 40 -7.95 -16.19 -5.53
N ILE A 41 -7.27 -15.21 -4.95
CA ILE A 41 -6.67 -15.30 -3.60
C ILE A 41 -7.43 -14.51 -2.54
N GLU A 42 -8.62 -14.05 -2.84
CA GLU A 42 -9.42 -13.16 -1.97
C GLU A 42 -9.56 -13.71 -0.55
N LYS A 43 -9.92 -14.96 -0.41
CA LYS A 43 -10.20 -15.60 0.90
C LYS A 43 -9.00 -15.67 1.82
N HIS A 44 -7.80 -15.64 1.28
CA HIS A 44 -6.57 -15.87 2.05
C HIS A 44 -5.72 -14.61 2.22
N PHE A 45 -5.53 -13.86 1.15
CA PHE A 45 -4.58 -12.74 1.12
C PHE A 45 -5.21 -11.35 1.06
N LEU A 46 -6.49 -11.21 0.68
CA LEU A 46 -7.07 -9.89 0.56
C LEU A 46 -7.79 -9.46 1.84
N ALA A 47 -7.47 -8.24 2.29
CA ALA A 47 -8.21 -7.57 3.33
C ALA A 47 -9.26 -6.64 2.70
N LYS A 48 -10.43 -6.57 3.31
CA LYS A 48 -11.52 -5.69 2.89
C LYS A 48 -12.28 -5.16 4.10
N LEU A 49 -12.99 -4.06 3.91
CA LEU A 49 -13.86 -3.51 4.94
C LEU A 49 -15.02 -4.48 5.23
N PRO A 50 -15.48 -4.55 6.48
CA PRO A 50 -16.68 -5.31 6.83
C PRO A 50 -17.89 -4.87 5.99
N GLY A 51 -18.62 -5.85 5.44
CA GLY A 51 -19.81 -5.60 4.62
C GLY A 51 -19.54 -5.34 3.12
N GLU A 52 -18.28 -5.25 2.71
CA GLU A 52 -17.93 -5.13 1.28
C GLU A 52 -17.98 -6.51 0.60
N GLU A 53 -18.64 -6.58 -0.56
CA GLU A 53 -18.73 -7.80 -1.36
C GLU A 53 -17.43 -8.05 -2.14
N ASP A 54 -16.87 -7.00 -2.73
CA ASP A 54 -15.67 -7.08 -3.57
C ASP A 54 -14.43 -6.68 -2.78
N ALA A 55 -13.41 -7.54 -2.77
CA ALA A 55 -12.14 -7.26 -2.12
C ALA A 55 -11.23 -6.32 -2.93
N ILE A 56 -11.46 -6.21 -4.24
CA ILE A 56 -10.74 -5.26 -5.10
C ILE A 56 -11.55 -3.98 -5.18
N ILE A 57 -10.99 -2.89 -4.68
CA ILE A 57 -11.68 -1.61 -4.53
C ILE A 57 -11.53 -0.83 -5.82
N THR A 58 -12.66 -0.44 -6.41
CA THR A 58 -12.72 0.25 -7.71
C THR A 58 -13.39 1.61 -7.65
N ASP A 59 -14.27 1.82 -6.69
CA ASP A 59 -15.02 3.07 -6.50
C ASP A 59 -14.25 4.04 -5.60
N THR A 60 -14.17 5.31 -6.01
CA THR A 60 -13.39 6.34 -5.31
C THR A 60 -13.86 6.58 -3.87
N ARG A 61 -15.16 6.54 -3.59
CA ARG A 61 -15.68 6.72 -2.22
C ARG A 61 -15.24 5.57 -1.33
N LYS A 62 -15.29 4.35 -1.85
CA LYS A 62 -14.81 3.15 -1.14
C LYS A 62 -13.31 3.21 -0.91
N VAL A 63 -12.54 3.75 -1.85
CA VAL A 63 -11.11 4.00 -1.66
C VAL A 63 -10.87 4.95 -0.49
N ILE A 64 -11.58 6.08 -0.42
CA ILE A 64 -11.45 7.04 0.68
C ILE A 64 -11.80 6.38 2.02
N HIS A 65 -12.91 5.64 2.09
CA HIS A 65 -13.29 4.91 3.30
C HIS A 65 -12.23 3.89 3.71
N THR A 66 -11.66 3.16 2.76
CA THR A 66 -10.59 2.18 3.01
C THR A 66 -9.32 2.85 3.52
N LEU A 67 -8.90 3.96 2.92
CA LEU A 67 -7.74 4.71 3.38
C LEU A 67 -7.91 5.25 4.80
N ASN A 68 -9.10 5.76 5.12
CA ASN A 68 -9.42 6.22 6.47
C ASN A 68 -9.43 5.05 7.46
N ALA A 69 -9.98 3.91 7.09
CA ALA A 69 -9.95 2.70 7.92
C ALA A 69 -8.52 2.20 8.15
N MET A 70 -7.64 2.29 7.14
CA MET A 70 -6.23 1.95 7.29
C MET A 70 -5.50 2.91 8.24
N CYS A 71 -5.85 4.19 8.25
CA CYS A 71 -5.32 5.14 9.22
C CYS A 71 -5.76 4.80 10.64
N ILE A 72 -7.02 4.38 10.83
CA ILE A 72 -7.52 3.90 12.12
C ILE A 72 -6.79 2.63 12.55
N GLU A 73 -6.62 1.67 11.64
CA GLU A 73 -5.85 0.46 11.91
C GLU A 73 -4.41 0.78 12.31
N MET A 74 -3.78 1.75 11.64
CA MET A 74 -2.46 2.24 12.02
C MET A 74 -2.43 2.76 13.45
N ASP A 75 -3.37 3.60 13.82
CA ASP A 75 -3.45 4.17 15.17
C ASP A 75 -3.69 3.06 16.22
N ASN A 76 -4.59 2.11 15.95
CA ASN A 76 -4.83 0.97 16.81
C ASN A 76 -3.58 0.11 17.00
N ARG A 77 -2.81 -0.12 15.94
CA ARG A 77 -1.53 -0.87 16.02
C ARG A 77 -0.51 -0.13 16.87
N TYR A 78 -0.41 1.19 16.74
CA TYR A 78 0.47 1.99 17.60
C TYR A 78 0.08 1.88 19.08
N ASP A 79 -1.20 1.89 19.39
CA ASP A 79 -1.69 1.70 20.76
C ASP A 79 -1.31 0.32 21.31
N LEU A 80 -1.50 -0.74 20.52
CA LEU A 80 -1.09 -2.10 20.90
C LEU A 80 0.42 -2.21 21.13
N LEU A 81 1.23 -1.63 20.25
CA LEU A 81 2.69 -1.64 20.40
C LEU A 81 3.13 -0.86 21.64
N LYS A 82 2.51 0.29 21.89
CA LYS A 82 2.79 1.10 23.08
C LYS A 82 2.48 0.34 24.36
N GLU A 83 1.32 -0.30 24.42
CA GLU A 83 0.90 -1.11 25.58
C GLU A 83 1.83 -2.31 25.79
N ALA A 84 2.29 -2.93 24.71
CA ALA A 84 3.24 -4.05 24.74
C ALA A 84 4.70 -3.63 25.01
N GLY A 85 5.01 -2.32 24.97
CA GLY A 85 6.37 -1.82 25.11
C GLY A 85 7.26 -2.17 23.91
N CYS A 86 6.70 -2.28 22.70
CA CYS A 86 7.40 -2.64 21.47
C CYS A 86 7.56 -1.43 20.55
N ARG A 87 8.65 -1.38 19.78
CA ARG A 87 8.96 -0.27 18.87
C ARG A 87 8.51 -0.53 17.43
N ASN A 88 8.31 -1.78 17.07
CA ASN A 88 7.91 -2.18 15.72
C ASN A 88 7.14 -3.50 15.74
N ILE A 89 6.49 -3.78 14.61
CA ILE A 89 5.64 -4.98 14.45
C ILE A 89 6.40 -6.29 14.63
N LYS A 90 7.69 -6.33 14.28
CA LYS A 90 8.50 -7.54 14.40
C LYS A 90 8.69 -7.90 15.88
N GLU A 91 9.14 -6.94 16.69
CA GLU A 91 9.25 -7.11 18.14
C GLU A 91 7.91 -7.52 18.78
N TYR A 92 6.83 -6.87 18.35
CA TYR A 92 5.48 -7.15 18.83
C TYR A 92 5.05 -8.58 18.52
N ASN A 93 5.17 -9.01 17.28
CA ASN A 93 4.78 -10.36 16.87
C ASN A 93 5.64 -11.44 17.52
N GLU A 94 6.95 -11.23 17.68
CA GLU A 94 7.84 -12.12 18.41
C GLU A 94 7.38 -12.29 19.89
N LYS A 95 7.00 -11.18 20.52
CA LYS A 95 6.48 -11.16 21.89
C LYS A 95 5.14 -11.86 22.01
N PHE A 96 4.26 -11.70 21.02
CA PHE A 96 2.98 -12.39 20.96
C PHE A 96 3.16 -13.91 20.77
N ILE A 97 4.00 -14.34 19.85
CA ILE A 97 4.31 -15.75 19.61
C ILE A 97 4.91 -16.40 20.85
N ALA A 98 5.76 -15.66 21.59
CA ALA A 98 6.34 -16.11 22.86
C ALA A 98 5.31 -16.14 24.03
N ARG A 99 4.03 -15.88 23.76
CA ARG A 99 2.93 -15.85 24.74
C ARG A 99 3.13 -14.86 25.89
N LYS A 100 3.79 -13.74 25.61
CA LYS A 100 4.05 -12.67 26.58
C LYS A 100 3.00 -11.55 26.54
N LEU A 101 2.01 -11.64 25.65
CA LEU A 101 0.93 -10.68 25.48
C LEU A 101 -0.43 -11.38 25.71
N ASN A 102 -1.32 -10.72 26.42
CA ASN A 102 -2.63 -11.27 26.75
C ASN A 102 -3.66 -10.98 25.65
N PRO A 103 -4.21 -12.01 24.96
CA PRO A 103 -5.26 -11.83 23.95
C PRO A 103 -6.54 -11.17 24.48
N GLU A 104 -6.87 -11.36 25.75
CA GLU A 104 -8.06 -10.73 26.39
C GLU A 104 -7.94 -9.20 26.46
N LYS A 105 -6.73 -8.67 26.37
CA LYS A 105 -6.45 -7.23 26.27
C LYS A 105 -6.40 -6.72 24.82
N GLY A 106 -6.87 -7.53 23.86
CA GLY A 106 -6.90 -7.16 22.45
C GLY A 106 -5.60 -7.45 21.69
N HIS A 107 -4.58 -8.02 22.35
CA HIS A 107 -3.36 -8.41 21.66
C HIS A 107 -3.60 -9.58 20.71
N GLN A 108 -3.03 -9.49 19.50
CA GLN A 108 -3.15 -10.50 18.48
C GLN A 108 -1.91 -10.46 17.58
N PHE A 109 -1.67 -11.53 16.85
CA PHE A 109 -0.65 -11.50 15.79
C PHE A 109 -1.07 -10.48 14.73
N LEU A 110 -0.17 -9.56 14.40
CA LEU A 110 -0.43 -8.52 13.41
C LEU A 110 0.21 -8.91 12.07
N PRO A 111 -0.58 -9.23 11.03
CA PRO A 111 -0.02 -9.44 9.70
C PRO A 111 0.49 -8.12 9.13
N PHE A 112 1.49 -8.20 8.25
CA PHE A 112 1.84 -7.08 7.38
C PHE A 112 0.68 -6.80 6.44
N ILE A 113 0.43 -5.54 6.15
CA ILE A 113 -0.57 -5.10 5.18
C ILE A 113 0.14 -4.31 4.08
N VAL A 114 -0.09 -4.69 2.83
CA VAL A 114 0.40 -3.96 1.67
C VAL A 114 -0.78 -3.37 0.91
N LEU A 115 -0.87 -2.05 0.92
CA LEU A 115 -1.81 -1.31 0.07
C LEU A 115 -1.19 -1.17 -1.32
N VAL A 116 -1.92 -1.61 -2.33
CA VAL A 116 -1.52 -1.50 -3.74
C VAL A 116 -2.51 -0.63 -4.47
N VAL A 117 -2.04 0.47 -5.05
CA VAL A 117 -2.83 1.34 -5.92
C VAL A 117 -2.28 1.24 -7.33
N ASP A 118 -3.04 0.68 -8.25
CA ASP A 118 -2.60 0.44 -9.62
C ASP A 118 -2.48 1.72 -10.46
N GLU A 119 -3.43 2.65 -10.35
CA GLU A 119 -3.37 3.92 -11.05
C GLU A 119 -3.75 5.09 -10.13
N PHE A 120 -2.74 5.68 -9.52
CA PHE A 120 -2.91 6.78 -8.57
C PHE A 120 -3.44 8.06 -9.22
N ALA A 121 -3.07 8.30 -10.49
CA ALA A 121 -3.54 9.47 -11.21
C ALA A 121 -5.07 9.57 -11.27
N ASP A 122 -5.74 8.46 -11.49
CA ASP A 122 -7.20 8.43 -11.58
C ASP A 122 -7.86 8.81 -10.24
N LEU A 123 -7.27 8.42 -9.13
CA LEU A 123 -7.75 8.80 -7.79
C LEU A 123 -7.51 10.28 -7.49
N ILE A 124 -6.33 10.80 -7.80
CA ILE A 124 -5.98 12.22 -7.57
C ILE A 124 -6.85 13.13 -8.44
N MET A 125 -7.09 12.76 -9.69
CA MET A 125 -7.94 13.55 -10.59
C MET A 125 -9.41 13.59 -10.16
N THR A 126 -9.88 12.56 -9.44
CA THR A 126 -11.26 12.45 -8.99
C THR A 126 -11.49 13.03 -7.60
N ALA A 127 -10.59 12.78 -6.65
CA ALA A 127 -10.78 13.10 -5.23
C ALA A 127 -9.66 13.97 -4.62
N GLY A 128 -8.57 14.21 -5.35
CA GLY A 128 -7.51 15.12 -4.94
C GLY A 128 -6.98 14.86 -3.53
N LYS A 129 -7.08 15.86 -2.66
CA LYS A 129 -6.56 15.81 -1.29
C LYS A 129 -7.20 14.77 -0.39
N GLU A 130 -8.45 14.38 -0.63
CA GLU A 130 -9.13 13.35 0.16
C GLU A 130 -8.45 11.99 0.05
N VAL A 131 -7.73 11.73 -1.04
CA VAL A 131 -6.91 10.53 -1.25
C VAL A 131 -5.46 10.79 -0.89
N GLU A 132 -4.90 11.95 -1.28
CA GLU A 132 -3.48 12.28 -1.06
C GLU A 132 -3.13 12.33 0.44
N MET A 133 -3.96 12.98 1.26
CA MET A 133 -3.68 13.17 2.68
C MET A 133 -3.55 11.86 3.47
N PRO A 134 -4.52 10.93 3.41
CA PRO A 134 -4.38 9.66 4.12
C PRO A 134 -3.23 8.80 3.58
N ILE A 135 -2.96 8.81 2.27
CA ILE A 135 -1.81 8.12 1.69
C ILE A 135 -0.50 8.68 2.23
N ALA A 136 -0.34 10.01 2.25
CA ALA A 136 0.85 10.65 2.80
C ALA A 136 1.04 10.31 4.28
N ARG A 137 -0.03 10.33 5.08
CA ARG A 137 0.00 9.96 6.50
C ARG A 137 0.44 8.52 6.72
N LEU A 138 -0.12 7.58 5.97
CA LEU A 138 0.28 6.17 6.01
C LEU A 138 1.74 5.99 5.59
N ALA A 139 2.16 6.60 4.49
CA ALA A 139 3.53 6.51 4.01
C ALA A 139 4.55 7.04 5.02
N GLN A 140 4.20 8.11 5.73
CA GLN A 140 5.06 8.73 6.73
C GLN A 140 5.17 7.89 8.01
N LEU A 141 4.08 7.29 8.48
CA LEU A 141 3.97 6.77 9.85
C LEU A 141 3.78 5.25 9.94
N ALA A 142 3.30 4.59 8.89
CA ALA A 142 2.80 3.21 9.04
C ALA A 142 3.85 2.10 8.92
N ARG A 143 5.07 2.42 8.52
CA ARG A 143 6.14 1.41 8.31
C ARG A 143 6.42 0.59 9.56
N ALA A 144 6.57 1.23 10.70
CA ALA A 144 6.92 0.56 11.95
C ALA A 144 5.86 -0.44 12.41
N ILE A 145 4.59 -0.18 12.09
CA ILE A 145 3.46 -1.04 12.46
C ILE A 145 3.05 -2.00 11.34
N GLY A 146 3.85 -2.13 10.29
CA GLY A 146 3.72 -3.15 9.27
C GLY A 146 2.71 -2.85 8.16
N ILE A 147 2.38 -1.58 7.90
CA ILE A 147 1.59 -1.18 6.73
C ILE A 147 2.53 -0.53 5.71
N HIS A 148 2.55 -1.09 4.51
CA HIS A 148 3.37 -0.64 3.38
C HIS A 148 2.49 -0.27 2.19
N LEU A 149 2.98 0.65 1.36
CA LEU A 149 2.24 1.16 0.21
C LEU A 149 3.05 0.95 -1.07
N ILE A 150 2.37 0.47 -2.11
CA ILE A 150 2.86 0.44 -3.48
C ILE A 150 1.93 1.31 -4.31
N ILE A 151 2.41 2.49 -4.69
CA ILE A 151 1.63 3.46 -5.45
C ILE A 151 2.17 3.51 -6.87
N ALA A 152 1.36 3.13 -7.82
CA ALA A 152 1.73 3.08 -9.24
C ALA A 152 0.90 4.05 -10.08
N THR A 153 1.49 4.56 -11.15
CA THR A 153 0.80 5.39 -12.14
C THR A 153 1.46 5.28 -13.51
N GLN A 154 0.66 5.39 -14.56
CA GLN A 154 1.12 5.55 -15.94
C GLN A 154 1.25 7.02 -16.34
N ARG A 155 0.88 7.96 -15.46
CA ARG A 155 0.89 9.41 -15.71
C ARG A 155 1.86 10.11 -14.77
N PRO A 156 3.16 10.09 -15.05
CA PRO A 156 4.18 10.66 -14.19
C PRO A 156 4.27 12.19 -14.34
N SER A 157 3.19 12.91 -14.03
CA SER A 157 3.18 14.37 -14.06
C SER A 157 3.36 14.96 -12.66
N VAL A 158 3.82 16.20 -12.59
CA VAL A 158 4.02 16.93 -11.33
C VAL A 158 2.72 17.16 -10.55
N ASN A 159 1.58 17.17 -11.25
CA ASN A 159 0.26 17.31 -10.62
C ASN A 159 -0.20 16.02 -9.93
N ILE A 160 0.37 14.88 -10.30
CA ILE A 160 0.07 13.56 -9.74
C ILE A 160 1.15 13.17 -8.73
N ILE A 161 2.40 13.27 -9.11
CA ILE A 161 3.56 13.00 -8.24
C ILE A 161 3.99 14.33 -7.62
N THR A 162 3.21 14.77 -6.66
CA THR A 162 3.39 16.05 -5.96
C THR A 162 4.60 16.03 -5.03
N GLY A 163 5.00 17.22 -4.55
CA GLY A 163 6.04 17.34 -3.52
C GLY A 163 5.70 16.57 -2.25
N THR A 164 4.43 16.54 -1.84
CA THR A 164 3.96 15.76 -0.68
C THR A 164 4.18 14.26 -0.89
N ILE A 165 3.83 13.75 -2.06
CA ILE A 165 4.05 12.34 -2.41
C ILE A 165 5.55 12.03 -2.45
N LYS A 166 6.35 12.85 -3.13
CA LYS A 166 7.81 12.63 -3.24
C LYS A 166 8.51 12.66 -1.90
N ALA A 167 8.09 13.51 -0.97
CA ALA A 167 8.65 13.60 0.37
C ALA A 167 8.44 12.33 1.21
N ASN A 168 7.35 11.61 0.96
CA ASN A 168 6.95 10.44 1.74
C ASN A 168 7.23 9.10 1.05
N PHE A 169 7.65 9.12 -0.22
CA PHE A 169 8.00 7.93 -1.01
C PHE A 169 9.45 8.02 -1.50
N PRO A 170 10.43 7.71 -0.63
CA PRO A 170 11.84 7.77 -1.01
C PRO A 170 12.28 6.62 -1.93
N ALA A 171 11.63 5.46 -1.85
CA ALA A 171 11.89 4.32 -2.74
C ALA A 171 11.02 4.46 -3.99
N ARG A 172 11.68 4.59 -5.15
CA ARG A 172 11.00 4.83 -6.42
C ARG A 172 11.55 3.92 -7.50
N ILE A 173 10.66 3.44 -8.36
CA ILE A 173 10.98 2.63 -9.54
C ILE A 173 10.38 3.33 -10.75
N ALA A 174 11.16 3.59 -11.76
CA ALA A 174 10.67 4.03 -13.07
C ALA A 174 10.92 2.94 -14.11
N PHE A 175 9.88 2.61 -14.85
CA PHE A 175 9.99 1.86 -16.10
C PHE A 175 10.20 2.83 -17.23
N LYS A 176 10.39 2.32 -18.49
CA LYS A 176 10.57 3.17 -19.65
C LYS A 176 9.47 4.23 -19.76
N VAL A 177 9.91 5.48 -19.84
CA VAL A 177 9.06 6.65 -20.09
C VAL A 177 9.38 7.27 -21.43
N SER A 178 8.50 8.14 -21.94
CA SER A 178 8.66 8.78 -23.24
C SER A 178 9.55 10.02 -23.23
N SER A 179 9.75 10.62 -22.05
CA SER A 179 10.52 11.86 -21.94
C SER A 179 11.44 11.90 -20.72
N LYS A 180 12.50 12.70 -20.83
CA LYS A 180 13.40 13.00 -19.72
C LYS A 180 12.70 13.75 -18.58
N ILE A 181 11.65 14.51 -18.90
CA ILE A 181 10.83 15.23 -17.90
C ILE A 181 10.11 14.22 -17.01
N ASP A 182 9.52 13.18 -17.60
CA ASP A 182 8.85 12.12 -16.86
C ASP A 182 9.83 11.36 -15.95
N SER A 183 11.02 11.06 -16.45
CA SER A 183 12.08 10.45 -15.64
C SER A 183 12.42 11.31 -14.42
N ARG A 184 12.63 12.60 -14.63
CA ARG A 184 12.93 13.56 -13.55
C ARG A 184 11.79 13.69 -12.56
N THR A 185 10.55 13.64 -13.03
CA THR A 185 9.37 13.69 -12.13
C THR A 185 9.36 12.51 -11.18
N ILE A 186 9.73 11.31 -11.63
CA ILE A 186 9.74 10.10 -10.81
C ILE A 186 11.02 10.00 -9.97
N LEU A 187 12.19 10.16 -10.60
CA LEU A 187 13.49 9.77 -10.04
C LEU A 187 14.35 10.98 -9.59
N ASP A 188 13.90 12.20 -9.84
CA ASP A 188 14.71 13.43 -9.72
C ASP A 188 15.94 13.45 -10.67
N ALA A 189 16.02 12.49 -11.58
CA ALA A 189 17.11 12.33 -12.55
C ALA A 189 16.58 11.84 -13.91
N GLY A 190 17.33 12.10 -14.98
CA GLY A 190 17.07 11.46 -16.28
C GLY A 190 17.55 10.00 -16.27
N GLY A 191 17.19 9.26 -17.34
CA GLY A 191 17.65 7.89 -17.57
C GLY A 191 16.53 6.89 -17.88
N ALA A 192 15.35 7.06 -17.31
CA ALA A 192 14.23 6.15 -17.57
C ALA A 192 13.70 6.23 -19.01
N GLU A 193 13.94 7.33 -19.71
CA GLU A 193 13.64 7.49 -21.14
C GLU A 193 14.57 6.67 -22.04
N GLN A 194 15.71 6.23 -21.52
CA GLN A 194 16.72 5.47 -22.25
C GLN A 194 16.58 3.94 -22.06
N LEU A 195 15.67 3.50 -21.19
CA LEU A 195 15.41 2.08 -20.99
C LEU A 195 14.88 1.43 -22.27
N ILE A 196 15.13 0.14 -22.43
CA ILE A 196 14.74 -0.67 -23.59
C ILE A 196 13.31 -1.20 -23.42
#